data_7d83d5786f0b94205029109c81cf6dc0
#
_entry.id   7d83d5786f0b94205029109c81cf6dc0
#
_cell.length_a   1.000
_cell.length_b   1.000
_cell.length_c   1.000
_cell.angle_alpha   90.00
_cell.angle_beta   90.00
_cell.angle_gamma   90.00
#
_symmetry.space_group_name_H-M   'P 1'
#
loop_
_entity.id
_entity.type
_entity.pdbx_description
1 polymer ?
#
loop_
_entity_poly.entity_id
_entity_poly.type
_entity_poly.pdbx_seq_one_letter_code
_entity_poly.pdbx_strand_id
1 'polypeptide(L)'
;DSEDKCPGTPKGVAVSSNGCPIDSDGDGVADYLDKCANTTKGVPVDKTGCPADSDGDGVPDVADRCPGTPAGVDVDGSGCPLDDDGDGVPNYKDKCAATPAGVKVDANGCSEKLIVLHGIKFGFDSVSISASSSRILDRAVKAMKSNPDVRVRIVGHTDSTGAADYNKGLSERRATSVRSYLIKHGGVA
;
A
#
# COMPACT_ATOMS: atom_id res chain seq x y z
N ASP A 1 -3.39 -39.39 -43.70
CA ASP A 1 -4.76 -39.84 -43.76
C ASP A 1 -5.64 -38.63 -44.12
N SER A 2 -6.55 -38.82 -45.12
CA SER A 2 -7.36 -37.68 -45.63
C SER A 2 -8.41 -37.17 -44.62
N GLU A 3 -8.66 -37.91 -43.57
CA GLU A 3 -9.61 -37.57 -42.51
C GLU A 3 -8.94 -36.97 -41.26
N ASP A 4 -7.63 -37.07 -41.12
CA ASP A 4 -6.88 -36.52 -40.01
C ASP A 4 -6.67 -35.02 -40.21
N LYS A 5 -7.30 -34.22 -39.35
CA LYS A 5 -7.20 -32.76 -39.34
C LYS A 5 -6.05 -32.21 -38.48
N CYS A 6 -5.44 -33.06 -37.67
CA CYS A 6 -4.36 -32.71 -36.74
C CYS A 6 -3.14 -33.63 -36.89
N PRO A 7 -2.46 -33.66 -38.08
CA PRO A 7 -1.41 -34.66 -38.40
C PRO A 7 -0.16 -34.53 -37.53
N GLY A 8 -0.07 -33.56 -36.65
CA GLY A 8 1.04 -33.36 -35.71
C GLY A 8 0.78 -33.88 -34.28
N THR A 9 -0.31 -34.59 -34.06
CA THR A 9 -0.65 -35.09 -32.72
C THR A 9 0.41 -36.07 -32.21
N PRO A 10 0.92 -35.91 -30.98
CA PRO A 10 1.90 -36.78 -30.40
C PRO A 10 1.39 -38.22 -30.29
N LYS A 11 2.26 -39.21 -30.55
CA LYS A 11 1.89 -40.63 -30.49
C LYS A 11 1.45 -41.02 -29.08
N GLY A 12 0.27 -41.67 -28.98
CA GLY A 12 -0.27 -42.13 -27.72
C GLY A 12 -1.22 -41.15 -27.04
N VAL A 13 -1.42 -39.98 -27.60
CA VAL A 13 -2.46 -39.04 -27.14
C VAL A 13 -3.84 -39.52 -27.59
N ALA A 14 -4.83 -39.42 -26.69
CA ALA A 14 -6.21 -39.71 -27.03
C ALA A 14 -6.73 -38.68 -28.03
N VAL A 15 -7.36 -39.17 -29.11
CA VAL A 15 -7.86 -38.32 -30.19
C VAL A 15 -9.33 -38.55 -30.46
N SER A 16 -9.99 -37.56 -30.98
CA SER A 16 -11.35 -37.62 -31.51
C SER A 16 -11.38 -38.27 -32.88
N SER A 17 -12.56 -38.53 -33.45
CA SER A 17 -12.74 -39.17 -34.74
C SER A 17 -12.06 -38.47 -35.94
N ASN A 18 -11.71 -37.22 -35.81
CA ASN A 18 -11.01 -36.42 -36.81
C ASN A 18 -9.48 -36.30 -36.59
N GLY A 19 -8.92 -37.13 -35.68
CA GLY A 19 -7.47 -37.20 -35.43
C GLY A 19 -6.92 -36.09 -34.51
N CYS A 20 -7.79 -35.16 -34.02
CA CYS A 20 -7.34 -34.12 -33.13
C CYS A 20 -7.39 -34.55 -31.65
N PRO A 21 -6.45 -34.10 -30.83
CA PRO A 21 -6.50 -34.33 -29.38
C PRO A 21 -7.84 -33.97 -28.78
N ILE A 22 -8.26 -34.73 -27.76
CA ILE A 22 -9.48 -34.43 -27.04
C ILE A 22 -9.25 -33.22 -26.16
N ASP A 23 -10.23 -32.33 -26.11
CA ASP A 23 -10.37 -31.16 -25.24
C ASP A 23 -11.74 -31.29 -24.59
N SER A 24 -11.74 -31.78 -23.33
CA SER A 24 -12.96 -32.25 -22.68
C SER A 24 -13.82 -31.14 -22.13
N ASP A 25 -13.23 -30.02 -21.69
CA ASP A 25 -13.96 -28.88 -21.16
C ASP A 25 -14.15 -27.74 -22.19
N GLY A 26 -13.41 -27.81 -23.29
CA GLY A 26 -13.57 -26.90 -24.42
C GLY A 26 -12.94 -25.53 -24.19
N ASP A 27 -11.89 -25.47 -23.42
CA ASP A 27 -11.14 -24.23 -23.13
C ASP A 27 -10.10 -23.89 -24.19
N GLY A 28 -9.82 -24.84 -25.10
CA GLY A 28 -8.87 -24.71 -26.21
C GLY A 28 -7.50 -25.34 -25.93
N VAL A 29 -7.30 -25.96 -24.76
CA VAL A 29 -6.13 -26.73 -24.40
C VAL A 29 -6.51 -28.22 -24.33
N ALA A 30 -5.77 -29.04 -25.03
CA ALA A 30 -6.09 -30.46 -25.08
C ALA A 30 -5.80 -31.15 -23.74
N ASP A 31 -6.62 -32.16 -23.35
CA ASP A 31 -6.57 -32.87 -22.07
C ASP A 31 -5.15 -33.30 -21.63
N TYR A 32 -4.30 -33.68 -22.59
CA TYR A 32 -2.95 -34.14 -22.27
C TYR A 32 -1.96 -33.00 -21.88
N LEU A 33 -2.34 -31.75 -22.16
CA LEU A 33 -1.59 -30.53 -21.78
C LEU A 33 -2.28 -29.79 -20.64
N ASP A 34 -3.58 -30.06 -20.47
CA ASP A 34 -4.43 -29.36 -19.56
C ASP A 34 -4.20 -29.82 -18.11
N LYS A 35 -3.94 -28.85 -17.23
CA LYS A 35 -3.80 -29.06 -15.78
C LYS A 35 -5.06 -28.69 -15.02
N CYS A 36 -6.00 -27.98 -15.65
CA CYS A 36 -7.22 -27.47 -15.06
C CYS A 36 -8.47 -27.98 -15.76
N ALA A 37 -8.63 -29.31 -15.81
CA ALA A 37 -9.56 -30.10 -16.61
C ALA A 37 -11.07 -29.78 -16.46
N ASN A 38 -11.46 -28.69 -15.89
CA ASN A 38 -12.85 -28.21 -15.76
C ASN A 38 -12.94 -26.70 -15.86
N THR A 39 -12.10 -26.07 -16.68
CA THR A 39 -12.18 -24.63 -16.92
C THR A 39 -13.47 -24.27 -17.60
N THR A 40 -14.14 -23.25 -17.11
CA THR A 40 -15.42 -22.81 -17.71
C THR A 40 -15.19 -22.31 -19.14
N LYS A 41 -15.94 -22.85 -20.07
CA LYS A 41 -15.86 -22.49 -21.49
C LYS A 41 -15.93 -20.97 -21.70
N GLY A 42 -14.96 -20.43 -22.44
CA GLY A 42 -14.87 -19.03 -22.77
C GLY A 42 -14.10 -18.17 -21.76
N VAL A 43 -13.61 -18.76 -20.67
CA VAL A 43 -12.64 -18.12 -19.79
C VAL A 43 -11.28 -18.13 -20.50
N PRO A 44 -10.56 -17.01 -20.57
CA PRO A 44 -9.20 -16.99 -21.05
C PRO A 44 -8.30 -17.88 -20.21
N VAL A 45 -7.55 -18.77 -20.86
CA VAL A 45 -6.64 -19.69 -20.19
C VAL A 45 -5.20 -19.47 -20.62
N ASP A 46 -4.27 -19.91 -19.80
CA ASP A 46 -2.87 -20.01 -20.13
C ASP A 46 -2.57 -21.27 -20.97
N LYS A 47 -1.29 -21.53 -21.29
CA LYS A 47 -0.85 -22.69 -22.09
C LYS A 47 -1.10 -24.04 -21.42
N THR A 48 -1.48 -24.05 -20.16
CA THR A 48 -1.74 -25.26 -19.35
C THR A 48 -3.23 -25.47 -19.07
N GLY A 49 -4.14 -24.75 -19.75
CA GLY A 49 -5.58 -24.86 -19.58
C GLY A 49 -6.10 -24.20 -18.29
N CYS A 50 -5.26 -23.53 -17.54
CA CYS A 50 -5.69 -22.85 -16.32
C CYS A 50 -6.11 -21.41 -16.60
N PRO A 51 -7.17 -20.91 -15.91
CA PRO A 51 -7.57 -19.52 -16.02
C PRO A 51 -6.39 -18.55 -15.89
N ALA A 52 -6.31 -17.57 -16.79
CA ALA A 52 -5.24 -16.58 -16.78
C ALA A 52 -5.27 -15.78 -15.48
N ASP A 53 -4.11 -15.58 -14.90
CA ASP A 53 -3.86 -14.76 -13.72
C ASP A 53 -2.67 -13.85 -14.07
N SER A 54 -2.96 -12.62 -14.45
CA SER A 54 -1.99 -11.72 -15.09
C SER A 54 -1.02 -11.09 -14.12
N ASP A 55 -1.40 -10.90 -12.87
CA ASP A 55 -0.53 -10.31 -11.84
C ASP A 55 0.02 -11.33 -10.85
N GLY A 56 -0.52 -12.56 -10.85
CA GLY A 56 0.02 -13.67 -10.07
C GLY A 56 -0.36 -13.60 -8.59
N ASP A 57 -1.48 -12.98 -8.26
CA ASP A 57 -1.98 -12.87 -6.88
C ASP A 57 -2.79 -14.11 -6.44
N GLY A 58 -3.09 -15.02 -7.36
CA GLY A 58 -3.82 -16.26 -7.13
C GLY A 58 -5.32 -16.15 -7.44
N VAL A 59 -5.80 -15.01 -7.90
CA VAL A 59 -7.18 -14.82 -8.35
C VAL A 59 -7.20 -14.63 -9.86
N PRO A 60 -7.91 -15.47 -10.62
CA PRO A 60 -7.96 -15.34 -12.07
C PRO A 60 -8.50 -13.99 -12.55
N ASP A 61 -7.96 -13.48 -13.67
CA ASP A 61 -8.34 -12.19 -14.29
C ASP A 61 -9.86 -11.97 -14.39
N VAL A 62 -10.63 -13.04 -14.61
CA VAL A 62 -12.09 -12.97 -14.74
C VAL A 62 -12.82 -12.72 -13.42
N ALA A 63 -12.18 -12.99 -12.30
CA ALA A 63 -12.70 -12.79 -10.94
C ALA A 63 -11.98 -11.65 -10.21
N ASP A 64 -10.84 -11.23 -10.73
CA ASP A 64 -10.01 -10.20 -10.14
C ASP A 64 -10.58 -8.78 -10.35
N ARG A 65 -10.73 -8.05 -9.24
CA ARG A 65 -11.17 -6.65 -9.21
C ARG A 65 -10.03 -5.66 -9.06
N CYS A 66 -8.86 -6.13 -8.69
CA CYS A 66 -7.67 -5.33 -8.42
C CYS A 66 -6.48 -5.74 -9.29
N PRO A 67 -6.60 -5.69 -10.63
CA PRO A 67 -5.55 -6.13 -11.54
C PRO A 67 -4.27 -5.29 -11.32
N GLY A 68 -3.18 -5.97 -11.03
CA GLY A 68 -1.88 -5.37 -10.75
C GLY A 68 -1.52 -5.39 -9.26
N THR A 69 -2.14 -6.24 -8.47
CA THR A 69 -1.71 -6.56 -7.10
C THR A 69 -0.30 -7.16 -7.15
N PRO A 70 0.65 -6.68 -6.34
CA PRO A 70 2.00 -7.23 -6.38
C PRO A 70 2.02 -8.70 -5.96
N ALA A 71 2.75 -9.53 -6.71
CA ALA A 71 2.87 -10.96 -6.42
C ALA A 71 3.31 -11.24 -4.98
N GLY A 72 2.61 -12.16 -4.30
CA GLY A 72 2.90 -12.54 -2.92
C GLY A 72 2.29 -11.62 -1.85
N VAL A 73 1.45 -10.67 -2.24
CA VAL A 73 0.59 -9.91 -1.32
C VAL A 73 -0.65 -10.74 -0.99
N ASP A 74 -1.02 -10.78 0.28
CA ASP A 74 -2.28 -11.42 0.69
C ASP A 74 -3.48 -10.64 0.15
N VAL A 75 -4.37 -11.35 -0.54
CA VAL A 75 -5.57 -10.79 -1.16
C VAL A 75 -6.86 -11.44 -0.63
N ASP A 76 -7.97 -10.77 -0.82
CA ASP A 76 -9.29 -11.34 -0.61
C ASP A 76 -9.74 -12.21 -1.81
N GLY A 77 -10.94 -12.80 -1.74
CA GLY A 77 -11.47 -13.63 -2.82
C GLY A 77 -11.77 -12.90 -4.13
N SER A 78 -11.53 -11.60 -4.20
CA SER A 78 -11.69 -10.76 -5.40
C SER A 78 -10.36 -10.20 -5.92
N GLY A 79 -9.21 -10.70 -5.46
CA GLY A 79 -7.89 -10.26 -5.89
C GLY A 79 -7.44 -8.92 -5.28
N CYS A 80 -8.21 -8.37 -4.34
CA CYS A 80 -7.84 -7.10 -3.72
C CYS A 80 -7.01 -7.30 -2.46
N PRO A 81 -5.90 -6.52 -2.29
CA PRO A 81 -5.09 -6.59 -1.10
C PRO A 81 -5.88 -6.38 0.19
N LEU A 82 -5.58 -7.17 1.21
CA LEU A 82 -6.22 -7.06 2.51
C LEU A 82 -5.91 -5.70 3.17
N ASP A 83 -6.92 -5.14 3.84
CA ASP A 83 -6.88 -3.92 4.64
C ASP A 83 -7.64 -4.21 5.95
N ASP A 84 -6.89 -4.64 6.99
CA ASP A 84 -7.48 -5.22 8.19
C ASP A 84 -8.15 -4.20 9.11
N ASP A 85 -7.66 -2.96 9.13
CA ASP A 85 -8.23 -1.90 9.97
C ASP A 85 -9.18 -0.96 9.21
N GLY A 86 -9.24 -1.10 7.88
CA GLY A 86 -10.19 -0.39 7.03
C GLY A 86 -9.89 1.10 6.87
N ASP A 87 -8.62 1.48 6.95
CA ASP A 87 -8.21 2.88 6.82
C ASP A 87 -7.97 3.31 5.36
N GLY A 88 -8.03 2.35 4.42
CA GLY A 88 -7.84 2.55 2.98
C GLY A 88 -6.40 2.35 2.51
N VAL A 89 -5.51 1.91 3.38
CA VAL A 89 -4.13 1.54 3.04
C VAL A 89 -3.94 0.04 3.25
N PRO A 90 -3.65 -0.72 2.19
CA PRO A 90 -3.49 -2.17 2.32
C PRO A 90 -2.39 -2.58 3.30
N ASN A 91 -2.58 -3.71 4.00
CA ASN A 91 -1.68 -4.23 5.02
C ASN A 91 -0.21 -4.22 4.62
N TYR A 92 0.12 -4.55 3.36
CA TYR A 92 1.50 -4.60 2.88
C TYR A 92 2.18 -3.23 2.76
N LYS A 93 1.40 -2.13 2.76
CA LYS A 93 1.89 -0.73 2.77
C LYS A 93 1.70 -0.08 4.11
N ASP A 94 0.80 -0.63 4.92
CA ASP A 94 0.40 -0.03 6.19
C ASP A 94 1.48 -0.23 7.26
N LYS A 95 1.87 0.85 7.90
CA LYS A 95 2.80 0.88 9.03
C LYS A 95 2.11 1.10 10.37
N CYS A 96 0.80 1.33 10.34
CA CYS A 96 -0.01 1.66 11.51
C CYS A 96 -1.27 0.78 11.56
N ALA A 97 -1.09 -0.53 11.58
CA ALA A 97 -2.07 -1.61 11.44
C ALA A 97 -3.25 -1.64 12.44
N ALA A 98 -3.57 -0.53 13.07
CA ALA A 98 -4.69 -0.40 13.99
C ALA A 98 -5.23 1.04 14.00
N THR A 99 -5.25 1.70 12.86
CA THR A 99 -5.84 3.03 12.72
C THR A 99 -7.37 2.92 12.83
N PRO A 100 -8.04 3.71 13.67
CA PRO A 100 -9.48 3.64 13.79
C PRO A 100 -10.18 4.01 12.47
N ALA A 101 -11.21 3.27 12.10
CA ALA A 101 -11.98 3.50 10.88
C ALA A 101 -12.47 4.97 10.78
N GLY A 102 -12.33 5.55 9.58
CA GLY A 102 -12.74 6.93 9.30
C GLY A 102 -11.76 8.02 9.74
N VAL A 103 -10.62 7.65 10.31
CA VAL A 103 -9.52 8.58 10.57
C VAL A 103 -8.76 8.82 9.26
N LYS A 104 -8.46 10.09 8.95
CA LYS A 104 -7.64 10.42 7.78
C LYS A 104 -6.19 10.00 8.01
N VAL A 105 -5.67 9.19 7.09
CA VAL A 105 -4.30 8.67 7.13
C VAL A 105 -3.42 9.21 6.00
N ASP A 106 -2.12 9.03 6.14
CA ASP A 106 -1.15 9.24 5.07
C ASP A 106 -0.99 7.97 4.19
N ALA A 107 -0.10 8.01 3.21
CA ALA A 107 0.16 6.88 2.30
C ALA A 107 0.74 5.61 2.96
N ASN A 108 1.02 5.64 4.25
CA ASN A 108 1.49 4.50 5.05
C ASN A 108 0.47 4.07 6.13
N GLY A 109 -0.80 4.43 6.01
CA GLY A 109 -1.85 4.07 6.96
C GLY A 109 -1.79 4.80 8.30
N CYS A 110 -0.92 5.80 8.45
CA CYS A 110 -0.73 6.44 9.74
C CYS A 110 -1.53 7.74 9.86
N SER A 111 -2.30 7.86 10.94
CA SER A 111 -3.04 9.09 11.23
C SER A 111 -2.12 10.24 11.63
N GLU A 112 -2.36 11.41 11.05
CA GLU A 112 -1.72 12.63 11.53
C GLU A 112 -2.40 13.09 12.84
N LYS A 113 -1.76 12.85 13.98
CA LYS A 113 -2.18 13.49 15.23
C LYS A 113 -1.64 14.91 15.28
N LEU A 114 -2.54 15.90 15.23
CA LEU A 114 -2.17 17.29 15.45
C LEU A 114 -1.93 17.50 16.95
N ILE A 115 -0.68 17.61 17.37
CA ILE A 115 -0.32 18.01 18.72
C ILE A 115 -0.08 19.51 18.72
N VAL A 116 -1.01 20.28 19.29
CA VAL A 116 -0.85 21.71 19.43
C VAL A 116 -0.05 22.00 20.69
N LEU A 117 1.17 22.50 20.53
CA LEU A 117 2.01 22.92 21.63
C LEU A 117 1.83 24.41 21.88
N HIS A 118 1.05 24.72 22.89
CA HIS A 118 0.88 26.11 23.34
C HIS A 118 2.06 26.57 24.17
N GLY A 119 2.41 27.87 24.03
CA GLY A 119 3.44 28.52 24.86
C GLY A 119 4.88 28.33 24.39
N ILE A 120 5.12 27.75 23.21
CA ILE A 120 6.44 27.77 22.58
C ILE A 120 6.68 29.20 22.06
N LYS A 121 7.56 29.93 22.72
CA LYS A 121 7.93 31.30 22.36
C LYS A 121 9.36 31.38 21.90
N PHE A 122 9.59 32.23 20.89
CA PHE A 122 10.90 32.59 20.38
C PHE A 122 11.14 34.07 20.64
N GLY A 123 12.37 34.47 20.77
CA GLY A 123 12.73 35.89 20.80
C GLY A 123 12.43 36.60 19.48
N PHE A 124 12.50 37.92 19.48
CA PHE A 124 12.37 38.72 18.26
C PHE A 124 13.44 38.24 17.24
N ASP A 125 13.00 37.98 16.01
CA ASP A 125 13.83 37.48 14.91
C ASP A 125 14.75 36.28 15.30
N SER A 126 14.29 35.44 16.20
CA SER A 126 15.07 34.34 16.74
C SER A 126 14.39 32.98 16.52
N VAL A 127 15.22 31.97 16.36
CA VAL A 127 14.86 30.55 16.30
C VAL A 127 15.31 29.76 17.55
N SER A 128 15.95 30.45 18.50
CA SER A 128 16.45 29.85 19.74
C SER A 128 15.31 29.47 20.67
N ILE A 129 15.34 28.25 21.16
CA ILE A 129 14.36 27.71 22.10
C ILE A 129 14.71 28.20 23.50
N SER A 130 13.79 28.93 24.14
CA SER A 130 14.00 29.42 25.52
C SER A 130 13.89 28.27 26.53
N ALA A 131 14.43 28.47 27.73
CA ALA A 131 14.34 27.51 28.85
C ALA A 131 12.89 27.20 29.28
N SER A 132 11.94 28.14 29.08
CA SER A 132 10.54 27.89 29.32
C SER A 132 9.91 27.03 28.21
N SER A 133 10.29 27.28 26.98
CA SER A 133 9.84 26.48 25.82
C SER A 133 10.43 25.07 25.84
N SER A 134 11.69 24.88 26.23
CA SER A 134 12.28 23.54 26.33
C SER A 134 11.53 22.62 27.32
N ARG A 135 11.09 23.15 28.46
CA ARG A 135 10.26 22.36 29.41
C ARG A 135 8.93 21.89 28.81
N ILE A 136 8.33 22.67 27.90
CA ILE A 136 7.11 22.26 27.20
C ILE A 136 7.45 21.17 26.18
N LEU A 137 8.53 21.31 25.45
CA LEU A 137 9.02 20.32 24.50
C LEU A 137 9.45 19.02 25.17
N ASP A 138 10.04 19.07 26.35
CA ASP A 138 10.40 17.84 27.14
C ASP A 138 9.14 17.03 27.50
N ARG A 139 8.02 17.67 27.78
CA ARG A 139 6.75 16.97 27.99
C ARG A 139 6.23 16.34 26.72
N ALA A 140 6.36 17.03 25.58
CA ALA A 140 6.02 16.47 24.27
C ALA A 140 6.91 15.25 23.94
N VAL A 141 8.23 15.35 24.17
CA VAL A 141 9.17 14.24 24.02
C VAL A 141 8.73 13.02 24.84
N LYS A 142 8.33 13.23 26.11
CA LYS A 142 7.85 12.13 26.96
C LYS A 142 6.58 11.48 26.40
N ALA A 143 5.63 12.29 25.92
CA ALA A 143 4.41 11.79 25.31
C ALA A 143 4.68 11.01 24.01
N MET A 144 5.60 11.50 23.17
CA MET A 144 6.01 10.81 21.93
C MET A 144 6.70 9.48 22.22
N LYS A 145 7.57 9.41 23.22
CA LYS A 145 8.21 8.13 23.65
C LYS A 145 7.20 7.09 24.13
N SER A 146 6.09 7.51 24.70
CA SER A 146 5.01 6.61 25.13
C SER A 146 4.07 6.22 23.99
N ASN A 147 4.22 6.82 22.80
CA ASN A 147 3.40 6.58 21.62
C ASN A 147 4.31 6.59 20.38
N PRO A 148 5.13 5.55 20.18
CA PRO A 148 6.16 5.53 19.13
C PRO A 148 5.58 5.55 17.70
N ASP A 149 4.35 5.10 17.53
CA ASP A 149 3.67 5.00 16.23
C ASP A 149 3.00 6.31 15.79
N VAL A 150 3.05 7.35 16.66
CA VAL A 150 2.43 8.65 16.35
C VAL A 150 3.35 9.49 15.49
N ARG A 151 2.87 9.89 14.32
CA ARG A 151 3.49 10.92 13.48
C ARG A 151 3.05 12.31 13.92
N VAL A 152 3.99 13.24 14.03
CA VAL A 152 3.75 14.61 14.46
C VAL A 152 4.13 15.58 13.36
N ARG A 153 3.18 16.42 12.95
CA ARG A 153 3.45 17.56 12.10
C ARG A 153 3.75 18.79 12.96
N ILE A 154 4.89 19.44 12.74
CA ILE A 154 5.27 20.67 13.41
C ILE A 154 4.97 21.84 12.48
N VAL A 155 4.07 22.74 12.90
CA VAL A 155 3.72 23.95 12.17
C VAL A 155 4.16 25.14 12.98
N GLY A 156 5.02 25.98 12.41
CA GLY A 156 5.42 27.25 13.00
C GLY A 156 4.47 28.37 12.55
N HIS A 157 4.20 29.28 13.45
CA HIS A 157 3.45 30.50 13.16
C HIS A 157 4.24 31.73 13.55
N THR A 158 4.00 32.85 12.85
CA THR A 158 4.43 34.21 13.21
C THR A 158 3.18 35.08 13.36
N ASP A 159 3.33 36.26 13.92
CA ASP A 159 2.33 37.32 13.80
C ASP A 159 2.29 37.87 12.36
N SER A 160 1.37 38.80 12.13
CA SER A 160 1.18 39.46 10.83
C SER A 160 2.10 40.67 10.60
N THR A 161 3.06 40.92 11.52
CA THR A 161 3.93 42.09 11.42
C THR A 161 5.12 41.76 10.49
N GLY A 162 5.29 42.57 9.45
CA GLY A 162 6.39 42.41 8.48
C GLY A 162 5.98 41.77 7.16
N ALA A 163 6.96 41.51 6.29
CA ALA A 163 6.73 40.93 4.97
C ALA A 163 6.30 39.45 5.07
N ALA A 164 5.29 39.06 4.29
CA ALA A 164 4.74 37.70 4.33
C ALA A 164 5.79 36.61 4.05
N ASP A 165 6.64 36.81 3.03
CA ASP A 165 7.68 35.83 2.66
C ASP A 165 8.76 35.69 3.75
N TYR A 166 9.10 36.80 4.40
CA TYR A 166 10.00 36.77 5.55
C TYR A 166 9.41 35.98 6.72
N ASN A 167 8.16 36.26 7.05
CA ASN A 167 7.44 35.58 8.12
C ASN A 167 7.26 34.09 7.83
N LYS A 168 6.99 33.73 6.60
CA LYS A 168 6.95 32.32 6.15
C LYS A 168 8.30 31.64 6.40
N GLY A 169 9.41 32.23 5.94
CA GLY A 169 10.74 31.69 6.18
C GLY A 169 11.11 31.60 7.66
N LEU A 170 10.72 32.59 8.47
CA LEU A 170 10.95 32.56 9.91
C LEU A 170 10.13 31.44 10.60
N SER A 171 8.87 31.27 10.22
CA SER A 171 8.01 30.19 10.76
C SER A 171 8.57 28.80 10.45
N GLU A 172 9.05 28.58 9.24
CA GLU A 172 9.69 27.32 8.82
C GLU A 172 10.99 27.05 9.60
N ARG A 173 11.85 28.05 9.78
CA ARG A 173 13.05 27.91 10.60
C ARG A 173 12.74 27.61 12.06
N ARG A 174 11.69 28.21 12.63
CA ARG A 174 11.23 27.94 13.99
C ARG A 174 10.68 26.51 14.13
N ALA A 175 9.89 26.06 13.18
CA ALA A 175 9.41 24.68 13.13
C ALA A 175 10.59 23.67 13.03
N THR A 176 11.59 23.99 12.21
CA THR A 176 12.81 23.17 12.08
C THR A 176 13.59 23.12 13.39
N SER A 177 13.69 24.22 14.12
CA SER A 177 14.36 24.28 15.44
C SER A 177 13.66 23.37 16.47
N VAL A 178 12.33 23.42 16.51
CA VAL A 178 11.51 22.53 17.36
C VAL A 178 11.69 21.07 16.94
N ARG A 179 11.64 20.77 15.65
CA ARG A 179 11.89 19.41 15.13
C ARG A 179 13.25 18.88 15.57
N SER A 180 14.28 19.66 15.39
CA SER A 180 15.65 19.30 15.80
C SER A 180 15.76 19.02 17.29
N TYR A 181 15.06 19.82 18.12
CA TYR A 181 15.01 19.61 19.56
C TYR A 181 14.32 18.26 19.89
N LEU A 182 13.18 17.99 19.31
CA LEU A 182 12.42 16.75 19.56
C LEU A 182 13.19 15.51 19.12
N ILE A 183 13.90 15.56 17.99
CA ILE A 183 14.76 14.46 17.52
C ILE A 183 15.91 14.24 18.51
N LYS A 184 16.63 15.31 18.86
CA LYS A 184 17.81 15.24 19.73
C LYS A 184 17.50 14.70 21.13
N HIS A 185 16.36 15.08 21.70
CA HIS A 185 15.96 14.72 23.07
C HIS A 185 14.96 13.56 23.12
N GLY A 186 14.22 13.34 22.02
CA GLY A 186 13.20 12.30 21.91
C GLY A 186 13.74 10.98 21.39
N GLY A 187 14.83 11.00 20.63
CA GLY A 187 15.29 9.81 19.91
C GLY A 187 14.32 9.32 18.84
N VAL A 188 13.40 10.19 18.38
CA VAL A 188 12.44 9.91 17.31
C VAL A 188 13.07 10.31 15.97
N ALA A 189 12.90 9.45 14.97
CA ALA A 189 13.42 9.66 13.62
C ALA A 189 12.48 10.50 12.75
#